data_a7f4e01888953eb9ad8538a6f9a96100
#
_entry.id   a7f4e01888953eb9ad8538a6f9a96100
#
_cell.length_a   1.000
_cell.length_b   1.000
_cell.length_c   1.000
_cell.angle_alpha   90.00
_cell.angle_beta   90.00
_cell.angle_gamma   90.00
#
_symmetry.space_group_name_H-M   'P 1'
#
loop_
_entity.id
_entity.type
_entity.pdbx_description
1 polymer ?
#
loop_
_entity_poly.entity_id
_entity_poly.type
_entity_poly.pdbx_seq_one_letter_code
_entity_poly.pdbx_strand_id
1 'polypeptide(L)'
;MKKKLLVIFSLFVFVVQCKKDDDDDSFVIRDYNEQVQVDQELLENFMQTHTYNYEDFNNQLNVDIRIDTIMEYNSSKLSLLDLAKIQTIDVQNSEGESISHNLYYIIAREGSNQNISIVDSVYVAYEGKLIDGFTFDKSKFPIWLDMANTIEGFREGVSKLKTGFYDENQDGTISYKSFGVGIFFLPSGIGYYENSTSTLPEYSPLIFSVKLMSHTDTDHDNDGIKSILEDIDGDGKPFGDDTDGDNLWNMYDTDDDGDGVLTIDEIDKDNDLIIDDTDNDGVPDYLDPNN
;
A
#
# COMPACT_ATOMS: atom_id res chain seq x y z
N MET A 1 81.47 1.46 54.96
CA MET A 1 80.01 1.33 55.22
C MET A 1 79.29 2.00 54.12
N LYS A 2 78.69 1.21 53.19
CA LYS A 2 77.86 1.72 52.03
C LYS A 2 76.43 1.74 52.43
N LYS A 3 75.77 2.92 52.49
CA LYS A 3 74.38 3.08 52.71
C LYS A 3 73.64 2.81 51.38
N LYS A 4 72.76 1.81 51.36
CA LYS A 4 71.88 1.54 50.25
C LYS A 4 70.62 2.46 50.37
N LEU A 5 70.45 3.29 49.37
CA LEU A 5 69.22 4.13 49.22
C LEU A 5 68.14 3.29 48.62
N LEU A 6 67.05 3.06 49.35
CA LEU A 6 65.85 2.35 48.88
C LEU A 6 64.97 3.38 48.24
N VAL A 7 64.82 3.33 46.87
CA VAL A 7 63.84 4.16 46.12
C VAL A 7 62.57 3.36 46.07
N ILE A 8 61.55 3.82 46.77
CA ILE A 8 60.15 3.29 46.68
C ILE A 8 59.47 3.94 45.46
N PHE A 9 59.23 3.15 44.41
CA PHE A 9 58.53 3.60 43.25
C PHE A 9 57.02 3.39 43.52
N SER A 10 56.29 4.49 43.84
CA SER A 10 54.85 4.47 44.05
C SER A 10 54.17 4.41 42.67
N LEU A 11 53.63 3.23 42.33
CA LEU A 11 52.83 3.03 41.13
C LEU A 11 51.43 3.64 41.35
N PHE A 12 51.21 4.83 40.79
CA PHE A 12 49.88 5.46 40.76
C PHE A 12 49.07 4.78 39.68
N VAL A 13 48.19 3.85 40.06
CA VAL A 13 47.22 3.26 39.16
C VAL A 13 46.07 4.29 38.95
N PHE A 14 46.12 4.95 37.81
CA PHE A 14 44.93 5.71 37.34
C PHE A 14 43.84 4.72 36.94
N VAL A 15 42.85 4.53 37.80
CA VAL A 15 41.59 3.90 37.41
C VAL A 15 40.83 4.91 36.56
N VAL A 16 40.96 4.79 35.25
CA VAL A 16 40.02 5.46 34.32
C VAL A 16 38.69 4.75 34.46
N GLN A 17 37.80 5.34 35.23
CA GLN A 17 36.42 4.95 35.30
C GLN A 17 35.77 5.38 33.99
N CYS A 18 35.72 4.46 32.98
CA CYS A 18 34.79 4.62 31.85
C CYS A 18 33.40 4.69 32.43
N LYS A 19 32.82 5.88 32.47
CA LYS A 19 31.37 6.00 32.46
C LYS A 19 30.92 5.33 31.18
N LYS A 20 30.22 4.22 31.32
CA LYS A 20 29.32 3.72 30.31
C LYS A 20 28.17 4.73 30.27
N ASP A 21 28.21 5.64 29.34
CA ASP A 21 27.00 6.33 28.94
C ASP A 21 26.15 5.21 28.34
N ASP A 22 25.16 4.77 29.10
CA ASP A 22 24.07 4.02 28.57
C ASP A 22 23.28 5.06 27.73
N ASP A 23 23.74 5.31 26.52
CA ASP A 23 22.89 5.83 25.47
C ASP A 23 21.83 4.75 25.24
N ASP A 24 20.75 4.88 25.97
CA ASP A 24 19.50 4.22 25.69
C ASP A 24 19.00 4.88 24.39
N ASP A 25 19.54 4.39 23.23
CA ASP A 25 18.99 4.66 21.93
C ASP A 25 17.62 3.98 21.88
N SER A 26 16.69 4.49 22.71
CA SER A 26 15.29 4.17 22.57
C SER A 26 14.89 4.72 21.20
N PHE A 27 14.65 3.81 20.25
CA PHE A 27 14.11 4.14 18.95
C PHE A 27 12.79 4.90 19.18
N VAL A 28 12.80 6.20 18.91
CA VAL A 28 11.62 7.05 19.04
C VAL A 28 10.98 7.12 17.67
N ILE A 29 9.81 6.48 17.52
CA ILE A 29 8.98 6.62 16.32
C ILE A 29 8.61 8.10 16.17
N ARG A 30 8.74 8.65 14.97
CA ARG A 30 8.35 10.04 14.70
C ARG A 30 6.84 10.21 14.85
N ASP A 31 6.44 11.38 15.30
CA ASP A 31 5.02 11.75 15.39
C ASP A 31 4.40 11.81 13.98
N TYR A 32 3.24 11.17 13.81
CA TYR A 32 2.54 11.11 12.53
C TYR A 32 2.12 12.49 12.03
N ASN A 33 1.68 13.39 12.94
CA ASN A 33 1.24 14.74 12.56
C ASN A 33 2.39 15.62 12.05
N GLU A 34 3.60 15.43 12.61
CA GLU A 34 4.80 16.12 12.14
C GLU A 34 5.26 15.51 10.80
N GLN A 35 5.31 14.19 10.71
CA GLN A 35 5.82 13.50 9.52
C GLN A 35 4.92 13.72 8.30
N VAL A 36 3.59 13.75 8.45
CA VAL A 36 2.67 13.98 7.33
C VAL A 36 2.93 15.32 6.63
N GLN A 37 3.28 16.36 7.39
CA GLN A 37 3.60 17.69 6.84
C GLN A 37 4.94 17.66 6.07
N VAL A 38 5.94 16.98 6.60
CA VAL A 38 7.24 16.81 5.95
C VAL A 38 7.08 16.05 4.63
N ASP A 39 6.33 14.96 4.63
CA ASP A 39 6.08 14.15 3.44
C ASP A 39 5.32 14.93 2.36
N GLN A 40 4.29 15.67 2.77
CA GLN A 40 3.52 16.51 1.86
C GLN A 40 4.40 17.56 1.20
N GLU A 41 5.22 18.28 1.96
CA GLU A 41 6.15 19.29 1.42
C GLU A 41 7.15 18.65 0.45
N LEU A 42 7.73 17.51 0.78
CA LEU A 42 8.67 16.79 -0.08
C LEU A 42 8.02 16.35 -1.40
N LEU A 43 6.82 15.77 -1.33
CA LEU A 43 6.08 15.30 -2.51
C LEU A 43 5.65 16.45 -3.40
N GLU A 44 5.08 17.53 -2.83
CA GLU A 44 4.63 18.69 -3.59
C GLU A 44 5.81 19.43 -4.25
N ASN A 45 6.93 19.60 -3.56
CA ASN A 45 8.15 20.18 -4.14
C ASN A 45 8.70 19.33 -5.29
N PHE A 46 8.71 18.00 -5.14
CA PHE A 46 9.09 17.10 -6.22
C PHE A 46 8.12 17.25 -7.40
N MET A 47 6.83 17.17 -7.18
CA MET A 47 5.82 17.24 -8.23
C MET A 47 5.78 18.59 -8.93
N GLN A 48 6.06 19.70 -8.21
CA GLN A 48 6.13 21.05 -8.79
C GLN A 48 7.27 21.18 -9.80
N THR A 49 8.38 20.47 -9.58
CA THR A 49 9.61 20.59 -10.38
C THR A 49 9.77 19.50 -11.43
N HIS A 50 8.85 18.55 -11.49
CA HIS A 50 8.90 17.42 -12.41
C HIS A 50 7.65 17.34 -13.28
N THR A 51 7.80 16.69 -14.43
CA THR A 51 6.74 16.37 -15.40
C THR A 51 6.90 14.91 -15.83
N TYR A 52 5.96 14.40 -16.61
CA TYR A 52 6.13 13.09 -17.24
C TYR A 52 5.82 13.16 -18.74
N ASN A 53 6.05 12.08 -19.47
CA ASN A 53 5.81 11.96 -20.90
C ASN A 53 4.33 11.76 -21.27
N TYR A 54 3.42 12.62 -20.75
CA TYR A 54 1.98 12.48 -20.94
C TYR A 54 1.52 12.50 -22.40
N GLU A 55 2.26 13.18 -23.26
CA GLU A 55 1.93 13.29 -24.70
C GLU A 55 2.03 11.94 -25.41
N ASP A 56 2.93 11.05 -24.97
CA ASP A 56 3.14 9.72 -25.55
C ASP A 56 1.91 8.83 -25.40
N PHE A 57 1.10 9.03 -24.35
CA PHE A 57 -0.09 8.22 -24.02
C PHE A 57 -1.26 8.46 -24.97
N ASN A 58 -1.25 9.57 -25.74
CA ASN A 58 -2.32 9.87 -26.70
C ASN A 58 -2.34 8.94 -27.92
N ASN A 59 -1.20 8.36 -28.30
CA ASN A 59 -1.05 7.66 -29.57
C ASN A 59 -0.35 6.30 -29.50
N GLN A 60 0.11 5.85 -28.31
CA GLN A 60 0.87 4.62 -28.17
C GLN A 60 0.27 3.70 -27.10
N LEU A 61 0.18 2.41 -27.43
CA LEU A 61 -0.41 1.40 -26.53
C LEU A 61 0.54 0.92 -25.44
N ASN A 62 1.85 0.83 -25.73
CA ASN A 62 2.87 0.31 -24.81
C ASN A 62 3.88 1.40 -24.45
N VAL A 63 3.46 2.34 -23.61
CA VAL A 63 4.31 3.43 -23.12
C VAL A 63 4.71 3.15 -21.68
N ASP A 64 5.98 3.34 -21.39
CA ASP A 64 6.48 3.41 -20.01
C ASP A 64 6.42 4.85 -19.52
N ILE A 65 6.06 5.02 -18.25
CA ILE A 65 6.14 6.32 -17.60
C ILE A 65 7.61 6.71 -17.45
N ARG A 66 7.92 7.94 -17.87
CA ARG A 66 9.22 8.59 -17.65
C ARG A 66 8.96 9.92 -16.97
N ILE A 67 9.51 10.07 -15.78
CA ILE A 67 9.47 11.32 -15.03
C ILE A 67 10.76 12.08 -15.31
N ASP A 68 10.63 13.33 -15.73
CA ASP A 68 11.73 14.24 -16.09
C ASP A 68 11.64 15.53 -15.28
N THR A 69 12.78 16.13 -14.94
CA THR A 69 12.81 17.46 -14.32
C THR A 69 12.37 18.52 -15.33
N ILE A 70 11.60 19.51 -14.89
CA ILE A 70 11.23 20.66 -15.70
C ILE A 70 12.45 21.59 -15.80
N MET A 71 12.88 21.82 -17.04
CA MET A 71 14.02 22.69 -17.37
C MET A 71 13.61 23.69 -18.47
N GLU A 72 14.51 24.61 -18.87
CA GLU A 72 14.23 25.62 -19.88
C GLU A 72 13.67 25.03 -21.19
N TYR A 73 14.22 23.87 -21.64
CA TYR A 73 13.82 23.25 -22.91
C TYR A 73 12.43 22.59 -22.88
N ASN A 74 11.87 22.31 -21.71
CA ASN A 74 10.54 21.70 -21.51
C ASN A 74 9.64 22.50 -20.55
N SER A 75 9.97 23.77 -20.32
CA SER A 75 9.28 24.64 -19.36
C SER A 75 7.80 24.92 -19.67
N SER A 76 7.35 24.59 -20.89
CA SER A 76 5.93 24.66 -21.26
C SER A 76 5.10 23.44 -20.84
N LYS A 77 5.73 22.39 -20.34
CA LYS A 77 5.01 21.21 -19.85
C LYS A 77 4.36 21.48 -18.51
N LEU A 78 3.20 20.85 -18.30
CA LEU A 78 2.54 20.85 -16.99
C LEU A 78 3.38 20.07 -15.97
N SER A 79 3.42 20.56 -14.76
CA SER A 79 4.07 19.85 -13.65
C SER A 79 3.25 18.63 -13.25
N LEU A 80 3.88 17.68 -12.55
CA LEU A 80 3.14 16.54 -11.97
C LEU A 80 2.07 17.03 -10.99
N LEU A 81 2.33 18.13 -10.26
CA LEU A 81 1.36 18.71 -9.33
C LEU A 81 0.14 19.28 -10.04
N ASP A 82 0.32 19.94 -11.20
CA ASP A 82 -0.79 20.44 -12.02
C ASP A 82 -1.68 19.31 -12.58
N LEU A 83 -1.11 18.11 -12.76
CA LEU A 83 -1.78 16.96 -13.35
C LEU A 83 -2.37 16.02 -12.29
N ALA A 84 -1.91 16.10 -11.05
CA ALA A 84 -2.31 15.18 -9.99
C ALA A 84 -3.73 15.44 -9.48
N LYS A 85 -4.40 14.35 -9.13
CA LYS A 85 -5.59 14.36 -8.28
C LYS A 85 -5.16 13.93 -6.88
N ILE A 86 -6.01 14.23 -5.90
CA ILE A 86 -5.77 13.93 -4.48
C ILE A 86 -6.90 13.06 -3.95
N GLN A 87 -6.53 12.05 -3.17
CA GLN A 87 -7.43 11.32 -2.28
C GLN A 87 -6.86 11.40 -0.87
N THR A 88 -7.68 11.79 0.09
CA THR A 88 -7.31 11.73 1.51
C THR A 88 -7.59 10.33 2.05
N ILE A 89 -6.63 9.78 2.77
CA ILE A 89 -6.68 8.47 3.43
C ILE A 89 -6.39 8.71 4.91
N ASP A 90 -7.26 8.24 5.77
CA ASP A 90 -7.11 8.34 7.21
C ASP A 90 -6.46 7.08 7.77
N VAL A 91 -5.35 7.26 8.49
CA VAL A 91 -4.61 6.19 9.16
C VAL A 91 -4.65 6.41 10.66
N GLN A 92 -4.93 5.37 11.43
CA GLN A 92 -4.86 5.46 12.89
C GLN A 92 -3.42 5.27 13.36
N ASN A 93 -2.96 6.20 14.22
CA ASN A 93 -1.68 6.04 14.91
C ASN A 93 -1.80 5.07 16.10
N SER A 94 -0.69 4.78 16.76
CA SER A 94 -0.65 3.88 17.93
C SER A 94 -1.48 4.36 19.13
N GLU A 95 -1.91 5.63 19.15
CA GLU A 95 -2.75 6.24 20.19
C GLU A 95 -4.24 6.22 19.81
N GLY A 96 -4.58 5.70 18.61
CA GLY A 96 -5.94 5.65 18.08
C GLY A 96 -6.42 6.98 17.48
N GLU A 97 -5.52 7.93 17.24
CA GLU A 97 -5.85 9.18 16.55
C GLU A 97 -5.84 8.98 15.04
N SER A 98 -6.85 9.51 14.36
CA SER A 98 -6.95 9.48 12.89
C SER A 98 -6.12 10.59 12.28
N ILE A 99 -5.13 10.25 11.48
CA ILE A 99 -4.22 11.16 10.78
C ILE A 99 -4.47 11.08 9.29
N SER A 100 -4.85 12.20 8.68
CA SER A 100 -5.16 12.27 7.25
C SER A 100 -3.89 12.40 6.40
N HIS A 101 -3.74 11.52 5.43
CA HIS A 101 -2.66 11.51 4.44
C HIS A 101 -3.20 11.78 3.04
N ASN A 102 -2.51 12.59 2.25
CA ASN A 102 -2.86 12.84 0.87
C ASN A 102 -2.12 11.89 -0.08
N LEU A 103 -2.85 10.94 -0.66
CA LEU A 103 -2.40 10.19 -1.82
C LEU A 103 -2.58 11.07 -3.06
N TYR A 104 -1.47 11.44 -3.74
CA TYR A 104 -1.55 12.10 -5.03
C TYR A 104 -1.46 11.05 -6.15
N TYR A 105 -2.29 11.19 -7.17
CA TYR A 105 -2.30 10.23 -8.27
C TYR A 105 -2.54 10.86 -9.63
N ILE A 106 -1.90 10.30 -10.65
CA ILE A 106 -2.07 10.68 -12.05
C ILE A 106 -2.48 9.43 -12.84
N ILE A 107 -3.59 9.51 -13.54
CA ILE A 107 -4.05 8.47 -14.45
C ILE A 107 -3.55 8.82 -15.85
N ALA A 108 -2.42 8.23 -16.24
CA ALA A 108 -1.87 8.41 -17.58
C ALA A 108 -2.71 7.71 -18.64
N ARG A 109 -3.33 6.58 -18.29
CA ARG A 109 -4.38 5.87 -19.05
C ARG A 109 -5.25 5.10 -18.08
N GLU A 110 -6.58 5.31 -18.16
CA GLU A 110 -7.53 4.72 -17.21
C GLU A 110 -7.58 3.19 -17.27
N GLY A 111 -7.48 2.63 -18.47
CA GLY A 111 -7.84 1.25 -18.78
C GLY A 111 -9.23 1.19 -19.41
N SER A 112 -9.56 0.06 -20.04
CA SER A 112 -10.79 -0.01 -20.87
C SER A 112 -11.70 -1.18 -20.51
N ASN A 113 -11.44 -1.89 -19.42
CA ASN A 113 -12.20 -3.05 -19.00
C ASN A 113 -12.78 -2.85 -17.60
N GLN A 114 -12.45 -3.70 -16.64
CA GLN A 114 -13.11 -3.76 -15.33
C GLN A 114 -12.42 -2.86 -14.30
N ASN A 115 -13.21 -2.31 -13.37
CA ASN A 115 -12.71 -1.76 -12.12
C ASN A 115 -12.18 -2.91 -11.26
N ILE A 116 -11.34 -2.58 -10.30
CA ILE A 116 -10.84 -3.51 -9.30
C ILE A 116 -11.16 -3.00 -7.90
N SER A 117 -11.19 -3.90 -6.94
CA SER A 117 -11.29 -3.56 -5.52
C SER A 117 -9.90 -3.45 -4.88
N ILE A 118 -9.86 -2.98 -3.64
CA ILE A 118 -8.61 -2.86 -2.86
C ILE A 118 -8.14 -4.18 -2.25
N VAL A 119 -8.90 -5.26 -2.43
CA VAL A 119 -8.60 -6.62 -1.93
C VAL A 119 -8.46 -7.65 -3.03
N ASP A 120 -8.65 -7.28 -4.32
CA ASP A 120 -8.50 -8.20 -5.44
C ASP A 120 -7.05 -8.66 -5.63
N SER A 121 -6.86 -9.79 -6.29
CA SER A 121 -5.60 -10.16 -6.90
C SER A 121 -5.43 -9.46 -8.24
N VAL A 122 -4.32 -8.75 -8.44
CA VAL A 122 -4.06 -7.96 -9.64
C VAL A 122 -2.81 -8.41 -10.39
N TYR A 123 -2.86 -8.39 -11.73
CA TYR A 123 -1.73 -8.69 -12.59
C TYR A 123 -1.09 -7.38 -13.06
N VAL A 124 0.05 -7.01 -12.44
CA VAL A 124 0.67 -5.69 -12.60
C VAL A 124 2.16 -5.77 -12.92
N ALA A 125 2.65 -4.79 -13.69
CA ALA A 125 4.05 -4.42 -13.71
C ALA A 125 4.20 -3.05 -13.05
N TYR A 126 5.23 -2.88 -12.21
CA TYR A 126 5.42 -1.65 -11.46
C TYR A 126 6.90 -1.30 -11.26
N GLU A 127 7.14 -0.06 -10.92
CA GLU A 127 8.42 0.45 -10.45
C GLU A 127 8.18 1.41 -9.28
N GLY A 128 8.79 1.09 -8.12
CA GLY A 128 8.78 1.91 -6.92
C GLY A 128 10.08 2.69 -6.77
N LYS A 129 10.00 4.01 -6.63
CA LYS A 129 11.13 4.93 -6.49
C LYS A 129 11.02 5.80 -5.26
N LEU A 130 12.18 6.18 -4.73
CA LEU A 130 12.32 7.27 -3.80
C LEU A 130 12.31 8.63 -4.55
N ILE A 131 12.16 9.72 -3.82
CA ILE A 131 12.15 11.09 -4.39
C ILE A 131 13.47 11.43 -5.10
N ASP A 132 14.60 10.85 -4.66
CA ASP A 132 15.91 11.04 -5.29
C ASP A 132 16.07 10.26 -6.61
N GLY A 133 15.07 9.47 -7.00
CA GLY A 133 15.03 8.65 -8.21
C GLY A 133 15.59 7.24 -8.04
N PHE A 134 16.07 6.87 -6.84
CA PHE A 134 16.53 5.50 -6.58
C PHE A 134 15.35 4.51 -6.65
N THR A 135 15.50 3.46 -7.45
CA THR A 135 14.51 2.38 -7.56
C THR A 135 14.72 1.39 -6.40
N PHE A 136 13.79 1.35 -5.45
CA PHE A 136 13.87 0.45 -4.30
C PHE A 136 13.20 -0.90 -4.57
N ASP A 137 12.20 -0.93 -5.46
CA ASP A 137 11.48 -2.15 -5.85
C ASP A 137 10.96 -2.04 -7.29
N LYS A 138 10.93 -3.17 -8.00
CA LYS A 138 10.49 -3.20 -9.40
C LYS A 138 10.13 -4.59 -9.88
N SER A 139 9.01 -4.72 -10.55
CA SER A 139 8.70 -5.88 -11.39
C SER A 139 8.70 -5.48 -12.86
N LYS A 140 9.72 -5.93 -13.60
CA LYS A 140 9.84 -5.66 -15.06
C LYS A 140 8.77 -6.39 -15.88
N PHE A 141 8.42 -7.60 -15.46
CA PHE A 141 7.36 -8.41 -16.07
C PHE A 141 6.16 -8.39 -15.13
N PRO A 142 4.93 -8.44 -15.67
CA PRO A 142 3.76 -8.48 -14.82
C PRO A 142 3.78 -9.69 -13.88
N ILE A 143 3.40 -9.45 -12.64
CA ILE A 143 3.24 -10.45 -11.58
C ILE A 143 1.86 -10.33 -10.95
N TRP A 144 1.37 -11.40 -10.36
CA TRP A 144 0.19 -11.35 -9.53
C TRP A 144 0.56 -10.83 -8.15
N LEU A 145 -0.19 -9.83 -7.69
CA LEU A 145 -0.15 -9.32 -6.32
C LEU A 145 -1.55 -9.41 -5.73
N ASP A 146 -1.64 -9.91 -4.54
CA ASP A 146 -2.81 -9.79 -3.69
C ASP A 146 -2.81 -8.40 -3.05
N MET A 147 -3.82 -7.60 -3.37
CA MET A 147 -3.90 -6.20 -2.92
C MET A 147 -4.08 -6.09 -1.40
N ALA A 148 -4.75 -7.04 -0.77
CA ALA A 148 -4.92 -7.09 0.68
C ALA A 148 -3.56 -7.15 1.42
N ASN A 149 -2.55 -7.76 0.80
CA ASN A 149 -1.19 -7.90 1.32
C ASN A 149 -0.22 -6.78 0.88
N THR A 150 -0.72 -5.70 0.26
CA THR A 150 0.11 -4.54 -0.13
C THR A 150 -0.03 -3.37 0.86
N ILE A 151 0.89 -2.39 0.77
CA ILE A 151 0.78 -1.15 1.54
C ILE A 151 -0.46 -0.35 1.11
N GLU A 152 -1.08 0.33 2.06
CA GLU A 152 -2.38 1.00 1.87
C GLU A 152 -2.38 1.97 0.69
N GLY A 153 -1.38 2.85 0.62
CA GLY A 153 -1.29 3.81 -0.49
C GLY A 153 -1.12 3.16 -1.87
N PHE A 154 -0.53 1.96 -1.95
CA PHE A 154 -0.40 1.23 -3.22
C PHE A 154 -1.76 0.67 -3.66
N ARG A 155 -2.47 -0.07 -2.77
CA ARG A 155 -3.78 -0.65 -3.12
C ARG A 155 -4.82 0.43 -3.43
N GLU A 156 -4.85 1.51 -2.67
CA GLU A 156 -5.72 2.66 -2.92
C GLU A 156 -5.42 3.35 -4.26
N GLY A 157 -4.12 3.52 -4.58
CA GLY A 157 -3.72 4.09 -5.87
C GLY A 157 -4.07 3.21 -7.05
N VAL A 158 -3.74 1.92 -7.00
CA VAL A 158 -3.99 0.97 -8.10
C VAL A 158 -5.49 0.78 -8.35
N SER A 159 -6.33 0.85 -7.31
CA SER A 159 -7.80 0.78 -7.45
C SER A 159 -8.42 1.90 -8.30
N LYS A 160 -7.67 2.99 -8.58
CA LYS A 160 -8.11 4.07 -9.50
C LYS A 160 -7.97 3.69 -10.98
N LEU A 161 -7.30 2.58 -11.28
CA LEU A 161 -7.12 2.08 -12.64
C LEU A 161 -8.19 1.04 -12.98
N LYS A 162 -8.39 0.85 -14.29
CA LYS A 162 -9.15 -0.26 -14.84
C LYS A 162 -8.20 -1.23 -15.55
N THR A 163 -8.60 -2.48 -15.59
CA THR A 163 -7.86 -3.51 -16.33
C THR A 163 -7.92 -3.27 -17.83
N GLY A 164 -7.12 -4.02 -18.58
CA GLY A 164 -7.13 -4.08 -20.02
C GLY A 164 -7.85 -5.30 -20.57
N PHE A 165 -7.75 -5.44 -21.88
CA PHE A 165 -8.12 -6.67 -22.59
C PHE A 165 -6.87 -7.49 -22.90
N TYR A 166 -7.07 -8.77 -23.19
CA TYR A 166 -5.99 -9.62 -23.65
C TYR A 166 -6.38 -10.37 -24.94
N ASP A 167 -5.39 -10.67 -25.76
CA ASP A 167 -5.52 -11.58 -26.90
C ASP A 167 -4.61 -12.78 -26.67
N GLU A 168 -5.10 -13.96 -26.96
CA GLU A 168 -4.30 -15.16 -27.06
C GLU A 168 -3.67 -15.25 -28.46
N ASN A 169 -2.36 -15.25 -28.53
CA ASN A 169 -1.60 -15.34 -29.76
C ASN A 169 -1.55 -16.79 -30.28
N GLN A 170 -1.26 -16.96 -31.54
CA GLN A 170 -1.17 -18.31 -32.16
C GLN A 170 -0.11 -19.22 -31.55
N ASP A 171 0.88 -18.66 -30.90
CA ASP A 171 1.95 -19.36 -30.17
C ASP A 171 1.61 -19.68 -28.71
N GLY A 172 0.38 -19.38 -28.28
CA GLY A 172 -0.10 -19.58 -26.90
C GLY A 172 0.33 -18.50 -25.92
N THR A 173 1.02 -17.44 -26.36
CA THR A 173 1.34 -16.29 -25.50
C THR A 173 0.15 -15.35 -25.39
N ILE A 174 0.10 -14.55 -24.32
CA ILE A 174 -0.94 -13.55 -24.08
C ILE A 174 -0.37 -12.15 -24.28
N SER A 175 -1.12 -11.33 -25.04
CA SER A 175 -0.82 -9.91 -25.25
C SER A 175 -1.88 -9.05 -24.60
N TYR A 176 -1.47 -8.18 -23.66
CA TYR A 176 -2.37 -7.23 -23.00
C TYR A 176 -2.41 -5.90 -23.74
N LYS A 177 -3.58 -5.30 -23.84
CA LYS A 177 -3.82 -4.01 -24.49
C LYS A 177 -4.84 -3.17 -23.75
N SER A 178 -4.76 -1.85 -23.94
CA SER A 178 -5.69 -0.87 -23.33
C SER A 178 -5.79 -0.97 -21.80
N PHE A 179 -4.75 -1.44 -21.14
CA PHE A 179 -4.65 -1.57 -19.70
C PHE A 179 -4.39 -0.21 -19.02
N GLY A 180 -4.77 -0.09 -17.74
CA GLY A 180 -4.56 1.10 -16.94
C GLY A 180 -3.09 1.38 -16.68
N VAL A 181 -2.73 2.67 -16.65
CA VAL A 181 -1.37 3.14 -16.33
C VAL A 181 -1.48 4.37 -15.43
N GLY A 182 -0.82 4.35 -14.29
CA GLY A 182 -0.86 5.45 -13.32
C GLY A 182 0.47 5.71 -12.64
N ILE A 183 0.54 6.88 -12.01
CA ILE A 183 1.62 7.29 -11.11
C ILE A 183 0.98 7.61 -9.77
N PHE A 184 1.54 7.09 -8.70
CA PHE A 184 1.05 7.27 -7.33
C PHE A 184 2.17 7.82 -6.47
N PHE A 185 1.89 8.89 -5.72
CA PHE A 185 2.82 9.53 -4.82
C PHE A 185 2.28 9.35 -3.41
N LEU A 186 2.98 8.56 -2.61
CA LEU A 186 2.55 8.12 -1.30
C LEU A 186 3.38 8.80 -0.22
N PRO A 187 2.77 9.53 0.72
CA PRO A 187 3.46 9.88 1.96
C PRO A 187 3.80 8.60 2.74
N SER A 188 4.81 8.66 3.59
CA SER A 188 5.33 7.48 4.30
C SER A 188 4.29 6.81 5.18
N GLY A 189 3.33 7.56 5.74
CA GLY A 189 2.30 7.05 6.64
C GLY A 189 1.29 6.08 6.01
N ILE A 190 1.10 6.13 4.68
CA ILE A 190 0.35 5.12 3.91
C ILE A 190 1.28 4.20 3.10
N GLY A 191 2.58 4.24 3.42
CA GLY A 191 3.65 3.44 2.86
C GLY A 191 4.24 2.49 3.90
N TYR A 192 5.54 2.62 4.16
CA TYR A 192 6.27 1.75 5.09
C TYR A 192 6.58 2.41 6.44
N TYR A 193 6.38 3.70 6.57
CA TYR A 193 6.61 4.55 7.74
C TYR A 193 7.99 4.33 8.39
N GLU A 194 8.03 3.79 9.63
CA GLU A 194 9.28 3.47 10.33
C GLU A 194 9.94 2.18 9.84
N ASN A 195 9.24 1.38 9.03
CA ASN A 195 9.79 0.12 8.53
C ASN A 195 10.82 0.40 7.43
N SER A 196 12.07 0.12 7.71
CA SER A 196 13.18 0.29 6.77
C SER A 196 13.71 -1.04 6.27
N THR A 197 14.33 -0.99 5.08
CA THR A 197 15.10 -2.10 4.51
C THR A 197 16.48 -1.58 4.07
N SER A 198 17.31 -2.46 3.53
CA SER A 198 18.62 -2.03 2.99
C SER A 198 18.50 -1.04 1.81
N THR A 199 17.34 -0.97 1.16
CA THR A 199 17.08 -0.15 -0.02
C THR A 199 16.00 0.91 0.20
N LEU A 200 15.33 0.89 1.35
CA LEU A 200 14.26 1.81 1.70
C LEU A 200 14.52 2.41 3.08
N PRO A 201 14.93 3.68 3.16
CA PRO A 201 15.06 4.39 4.44
C PRO A 201 13.71 4.59 5.12
N GLU A 202 13.73 4.73 6.45
CA GLU A 202 12.55 5.10 7.24
C GLU A 202 11.96 6.43 6.76
N TYR A 203 10.64 6.58 6.95
CA TYR A 203 9.90 7.82 6.67
C TYR A 203 10.08 8.34 5.24
N SER A 204 10.23 7.42 4.28
CA SER A 204 10.43 7.76 2.87
C SER A 204 9.10 7.89 2.15
N PRO A 205 8.77 9.06 1.57
CA PRO A 205 7.71 9.16 0.56
C PRO A 205 8.07 8.37 -0.69
N LEU A 206 7.07 7.73 -1.30
CA LEU A 206 7.24 6.78 -2.39
C LEU A 206 6.57 7.24 -3.68
N ILE A 207 7.16 6.86 -4.80
CA ILE A 207 6.60 7.10 -6.13
C ILE A 207 6.47 5.75 -6.84
N PHE A 208 5.24 5.35 -7.15
CA PHE A 208 4.98 4.15 -7.93
C PHE A 208 4.48 4.50 -9.33
N SER A 209 5.08 3.88 -10.34
CA SER A 209 4.56 3.82 -11.70
C SER A 209 4.01 2.42 -11.93
N VAL A 210 2.72 2.31 -12.27
CA VAL A 210 2.01 1.02 -12.34
C VAL A 210 1.31 0.85 -13.68
N LYS A 211 1.34 -0.38 -14.18
CA LYS A 211 0.55 -0.88 -15.32
C LYS A 211 -0.34 -2.01 -14.81
N LEU A 212 -1.65 -1.85 -14.88
CA LEU A 212 -2.65 -2.84 -14.45
C LEU A 212 -3.21 -3.61 -15.65
N MET A 213 -2.76 -4.84 -15.85
CA MET A 213 -3.16 -5.68 -16.98
C MET A 213 -4.49 -6.37 -16.77
N SER A 214 -4.65 -7.05 -15.64
CA SER A 214 -5.81 -7.90 -15.34
C SER A 214 -6.02 -7.98 -13.83
N HIS A 215 -7.11 -8.59 -13.40
CA HIS A 215 -7.40 -8.90 -12.00
C HIS A 215 -8.21 -10.19 -11.89
N THR A 216 -8.35 -10.67 -10.69
CA THR A 216 -9.28 -11.71 -10.25
C THR A 216 -9.90 -11.26 -8.94
N ASP A 217 -11.22 -11.31 -8.84
CA ASP A 217 -11.91 -11.13 -7.57
C ASP A 217 -11.36 -12.17 -6.57
N THR A 218 -11.18 -11.78 -5.34
CA THR A 218 -10.63 -12.64 -4.28
C THR A 218 -11.71 -12.98 -3.27
N ASP A 219 -11.69 -14.22 -2.82
CA ASP A 219 -12.41 -14.81 -1.72
C ASP A 219 -11.30 -15.47 -0.88
N HIS A 220 -10.89 -14.82 0.24
CA HIS A 220 -9.63 -15.15 0.90
C HIS A 220 -9.72 -16.39 1.79
N ASP A 221 -10.91 -16.66 2.38
CA ASP A 221 -11.16 -17.83 3.23
C ASP A 221 -11.87 -18.95 2.49
N ASN A 222 -12.38 -18.66 1.28
CA ASN A 222 -13.11 -19.59 0.41
C ASN A 222 -14.45 -20.04 0.98
N ASP A 223 -15.15 -19.14 1.60
CA ASP A 223 -16.48 -19.36 2.15
C ASP A 223 -17.61 -19.15 1.13
N GLY A 224 -17.31 -18.55 -0.03
CA GLY A 224 -18.23 -18.30 -1.15
C GLY A 224 -18.65 -16.83 -1.28
N ILE A 225 -18.33 -15.98 -0.32
CA ILE A 225 -18.48 -14.52 -0.42
C ILE A 225 -17.17 -13.93 -0.95
N LYS A 226 -17.26 -12.97 -1.86
CA LYS A 226 -16.06 -12.24 -2.31
C LYS A 226 -15.63 -11.28 -1.22
N SER A 227 -14.35 -11.24 -0.91
CA SER A 227 -13.81 -10.40 0.16
C SER A 227 -14.20 -8.91 0.11
N ILE A 228 -14.47 -8.34 -1.06
CA ILE A 228 -14.98 -6.98 -1.17
C ILE A 228 -16.46 -6.85 -0.78
N LEU A 229 -17.22 -7.94 -0.75
CA LEU A 229 -18.62 -7.94 -0.35
C LEU A 229 -18.80 -8.13 1.16
N GLU A 230 -17.72 -8.40 1.87
CA GLU A 230 -17.64 -8.50 3.32
C GLU A 230 -17.29 -7.16 3.98
N ASP A 231 -17.46 -6.08 3.26
CA ASP A 231 -17.48 -4.69 3.73
C ASP A 231 -18.87 -4.41 4.32
N ILE A 232 -19.03 -4.78 5.60
CA ILE A 232 -20.33 -4.79 6.28
C ILE A 232 -20.75 -3.38 6.70
N ASP A 233 -19.80 -2.52 7.07
CA ASP A 233 -20.10 -1.13 7.45
C ASP A 233 -20.24 -0.19 6.24
N GLY A 234 -19.87 -0.65 5.03
CA GLY A 234 -20.05 0.04 3.75
C GLY A 234 -19.07 1.19 3.53
N ASP A 235 -17.92 1.17 4.19
CA ASP A 235 -16.89 2.20 4.04
C ASP A 235 -16.01 1.99 2.79
N GLY A 236 -16.16 0.87 2.10
CA GLY A 236 -15.41 0.45 0.91
C GLY A 236 -14.13 -0.33 1.24
N LYS A 237 -13.95 -0.74 2.49
CA LYS A 237 -12.77 -1.42 2.99
C LYS A 237 -13.17 -2.60 3.88
N PRO A 238 -13.12 -3.83 3.43
CA PRO A 238 -13.45 -5.00 4.27
C PRO A 238 -12.39 -5.30 5.34
N PHE A 239 -11.50 -4.35 5.60
CA PHE A 239 -10.49 -4.43 6.65
C PHE A 239 -11.05 -3.90 7.96
N GLY A 240 -11.24 -4.78 8.92
CA GLY A 240 -11.77 -4.42 10.24
C GLY A 240 -13.23 -4.80 10.44
N ASP A 241 -13.93 -5.25 9.40
CA ASP A 241 -15.24 -5.85 9.52
C ASP A 241 -15.11 -7.24 10.18
N ASP A 242 -15.74 -7.37 11.35
CA ASP A 242 -15.65 -8.52 12.27
C ASP A 242 -17.00 -8.62 12.95
N THR A 243 -17.87 -9.52 12.43
CA THR A 243 -19.28 -9.58 12.82
C THR A 243 -19.47 -10.20 14.19
N ASP A 244 -18.73 -11.26 14.54
CA ASP A 244 -18.85 -11.96 15.82
C ASP A 244 -17.95 -11.40 16.93
N GLY A 245 -16.95 -10.56 16.56
CA GLY A 245 -16.05 -9.88 17.49
C GLY A 245 -14.91 -10.77 18.01
N ASP A 246 -14.53 -11.79 17.28
CA ASP A 246 -13.45 -12.71 17.67
C ASP A 246 -12.05 -12.21 17.31
N ASN A 247 -11.93 -11.07 16.58
CA ASN A 247 -10.76 -10.41 16.00
C ASN A 247 -10.22 -11.07 14.73
N LEU A 248 -10.98 -11.90 14.06
CA LEU A 248 -10.77 -12.30 12.69
C LEU A 248 -11.75 -11.50 11.81
N TRP A 249 -11.27 -10.86 10.76
CA TRP A 249 -12.14 -10.10 9.88
C TRP A 249 -12.93 -11.06 8.99
N ASN A 250 -14.18 -10.75 8.69
CA ASN A 250 -15.05 -11.58 7.87
C ASN A 250 -14.34 -12.11 6.62
N MET A 251 -13.60 -11.26 5.89
CA MET A 251 -12.85 -11.66 4.70
C MET A 251 -11.77 -12.74 4.91
N TYR A 252 -11.54 -13.17 6.13
CA TYR A 252 -10.61 -14.23 6.53
C TYR A 252 -11.26 -15.25 7.47
N ASP A 253 -12.55 -15.05 7.82
CA ASP A 253 -13.33 -15.93 8.66
C ASP A 253 -14.23 -16.81 7.78
N THR A 254 -14.40 -18.05 8.13
CA THR A 254 -15.28 -19.00 7.43
C THR A 254 -16.63 -19.18 8.13
N ASP A 255 -16.83 -18.48 9.29
CA ASP A 255 -18.03 -18.56 10.15
C ASP A 255 -18.26 -17.14 10.71
N ASP A 256 -18.70 -16.21 9.80
CA ASP A 256 -18.71 -14.77 10.02
C ASP A 256 -19.48 -14.32 11.27
N ASP A 257 -20.55 -15.01 11.65
CA ASP A 257 -21.37 -14.66 12.81
C ASP A 257 -21.05 -15.49 14.06
N GLY A 258 -20.14 -16.49 13.93
CA GLY A 258 -19.62 -17.28 15.04
C GLY A 258 -20.62 -18.20 15.69
N ASP A 259 -21.71 -18.59 15.01
CA ASP A 259 -22.75 -19.47 15.56
C ASP A 259 -22.39 -20.97 15.51
N GLY A 260 -21.33 -21.33 14.72
CA GLY A 260 -20.79 -22.67 14.52
C GLY A 260 -21.34 -23.37 13.28
N VAL A 261 -22.10 -22.70 12.42
CA VAL A 261 -22.39 -23.06 11.04
C VAL A 261 -21.46 -22.26 10.14
N LEU A 262 -20.92 -22.85 9.09
CA LEU A 262 -20.02 -22.13 8.21
C LEU A 262 -20.80 -21.22 7.26
N THR A 263 -20.29 -20.04 6.98
CA THR A 263 -20.84 -19.07 6.02
C THR A 263 -21.25 -19.74 4.71
N ILE A 264 -20.40 -20.63 4.14
CA ILE A 264 -20.70 -21.36 2.90
C ILE A 264 -21.94 -22.27 2.98
N ASP A 265 -22.30 -22.72 4.16
CA ASP A 265 -23.49 -23.58 4.39
C ASP A 265 -24.75 -22.74 4.64
N GLU A 266 -24.63 -21.39 4.72
CA GLU A 266 -25.70 -20.46 5.05
C GLU A 266 -26.09 -19.54 3.91
N ILE A 267 -25.18 -19.25 2.98
CA ILE A 267 -25.42 -18.26 1.91
C ILE A 267 -26.54 -18.65 0.94
N ASP A 268 -26.83 -19.95 0.75
CA ASP A 268 -27.85 -20.42 -0.20
C ASP A 268 -28.28 -21.85 0.17
N LYS A 269 -28.98 -22.01 1.32
CA LYS A 269 -29.41 -23.30 1.89
C LYS A 269 -30.43 -24.03 0.97
N ASP A 270 -31.23 -23.29 0.20
CA ASP A 270 -32.26 -23.83 -0.66
C ASP A 270 -31.89 -23.95 -2.15
N ASN A 271 -30.68 -23.50 -2.53
CA ASN A 271 -30.09 -23.55 -3.86
C ASN A 271 -30.88 -22.75 -4.91
N ASP A 272 -31.37 -21.60 -4.54
CA ASP A 272 -32.10 -20.69 -5.44
C ASP A 272 -31.21 -19.56 -5.99
N LEU A 273 -29.94 -19.48 -5.59
CA LEU A 273 -28.92 -18.50 -5.96
C LEU A 273 -29.17 -17.08 -5.37
N ILE A 274 -29.94 -17.01 -4.31
CA ILE A 274 -30.17 -15.81 -3.51
C ILE A 274 -29.56 -16.05 -2.13
N ILE A 275 -28.95 -15.03 -1.56
CA ILE A 275 -28.45 -15.10 -0.19
C ILE A 275 -29.66 -15.22 0.76
N ASP A 276 -29.62 -16.23 1.63
CA ASP A 276 -30.71 -16.54 2.56
C ASP A 276 -30.82 -15.49 3.69
N ASP A 277 -32.06 -15.21 4.08
CA ASP A 277 -32.49 -14.44 5.26
C ASP A 277 -33.74 -15.16 5.80
N THR A 278 -33.51 -16.17 6.64
CA THR A 278 -34.55 -17.16 7.03
C THR A 278 -35.66 -16.53 7.85
N ASP A 279 -35.35 -15.59 8.74
CA ASP A 279 -36.34 -14.94 9.61
C ASP A 279 -36.89 -13.64 9.03
N ASN A 280 -36.35 -13.16 7.90
CA ASN A 280 -36.74 -11.99 7.14
C ASN A 280 -36.59 -10.67 7.93
N ASP A 281 -35.57 -10.56 8.75
CA ASP A 281 -35.28 -9.35 9.52
C ASP A 281 -34.40 -8.35 8.75
N GLY A 282 -33.80 -8.77 7.64
CA GLY A 282 -32.98 -7.97 6.73
C GLY A 282 -31.49 -8.15 6.94
N VAL A 283 -31.07 -9.05 7.84
CA VAL A 283 -29.69 -9.51 8.00
C VAL A 283 -29.57 -10.88 7.32
N PRO A 284 -28.63 -11.10 6.43
CA PRO A 284 -28.40 -12.42 5.85
C PRO A 284 -28.03 -13.47 6.91
N ASP A 285 -28.44 -14.72 6.68
CA ASP A 285 -28.21 -15.83 7.63
C ASP A 285 -26.76 -15.93 8.06
N TYR A 286 -25.81 -15.79 7.15
CA TYR A 286 -24.35 -15.88 7.43
C TYR A 286 -23.78 -14.73 8.28
N LEU A 287 -24.60 -13.73 8.61
CA LEU A 287 -24.24 -12.60 9.49
C LEU A 287 -25.13 -12.52 10.73
N ASP A 288 -26.07 -13.47 10.90
CA ASP A 288 -27.05 -13.48 11.98
C ASP A 288 -26.97 -14.77 12.83
N PRO A 289 -26.33 -14.73 14.01
CA PRO A 289 -26.15 -15.90 14.87
C PRO A 289 -27.45 -16.42 15.51
N ASN A 290 -28.61 -15.89 15.14
CA ASN A 290 -29.90 -16.25 15.75
C ASN A 290 -30.90 -16.87 14.77
N ASN A 291 -30.55 -17.10 13.52
CA ASN A 291 -31.47 -17.61 12.51
C ASN A 291 -31.67 -19.12 12.51
#